data_8f5b000b009b4d21d287e4997358e604
#
_entry.id   8f5b000b009b4d21d287e4997358e604
#
_cell.length_a   1.000
_cell.length_b   1.000
_cell.length_c   1.000
_cell.angle_alpha   90.00
_cell.angle_beta   90.00
_cell.angle_gamma   90.00
#
_symmetry.space_group_name_H-M   'P 1'
#
loop_
_entity.id
_entity.type
_entity.pdbx_description
1 polymer ?
#
loop_
_entity_poly.entity_id
_entity_poly.type
_entity_poly.pdbx_seq_one_letter_code
_entity_poly.pdbx_strand_id
1 'polypeptide(L)'
;MEEKKCTQCLIVKPKSEFTKDRWKKNGIRSNCKKCDYIRKSKFLSTENGFLQSIYRNMINRKEASDDGKDRGKVYAVEFTYKQLIKKWEEHKLKYGQNCIYTNEPIFHKRNREQIRGNQISIDRLDNNKPYTIDNIVFCSSRANWIKGQVTINMCKKILEIYETQS
;
A
#
# COMPACT_ATOMS: atom_id res chain seq x y z
N MET A 1 -10.78 27.34 26.60
CA MET A 1 -10.44 26.54 25.37
C MET A 1 -11.72 25.94 24.83
N GLU A 2 -11.94 25.99 23.53
CA GLU A 2 -13.16 25.44 22.94
C GLU A 2 -13.13 23.89 22.93
N GLU A 3 -14.17 23.29 23.48
CA GLU A 3 -14.31 21.84 23.62
C GLU A 3 -15.37 21.26 22.69
N LYS A 4 -15.30 19.95 22.46
CA LYS A 4 -16.26 19.18 21.66
C LYS A 4 -16.39 17.75 22.19
N LYS A 5 -17.62 17.23 22.20
CA LYS A 5 -17.89 15.83 22.51
C LYS A 5 -17.58 14.96 21.29
N CYS A 6 -16.74 13.94 21.47
CA CYS A 6 -16.47 12.94 20.45
C CYS A 6 -17.69 12.01 20.29
N THR A 7 -18.14 11.80 19.06
CA THR A 7 -19.32 10.95 18.80
C THR A 7 -19.05 9.45 18.98
N GLN A 8 -17.78 9.03 18.99
CA GLN A 8 -17.40 7.62 19.13
C GLN A 8 -17.15 7.21 20.60
N CYS A 9 -16.33 7.96 21.34
CA CYS A 9 -16.01 7.65 22.73
C CYS A 9 -16.83 8.44 23.75
N LEU A 10 -17.66 9.37 23.28
CA LEU A 10 -18.56 10.23 24.07
C LEU A 10 -17.86 11.16 25.08
N ILE A 11 -16.53 11.24 25.06
CA ILE A 11 -15.73 12.08 25.94
C ILE A 11 -15.66 13.50 25.34
N VAL A 12 -15.84 14.51 26.18
CA VAL A 12 -15.59 15.93 25.86
C VAL A 12 -14.09 16.16 25.84
N LYS A 13 -13.59 16.83 24.78
CA LYS A 13 -12.16 17.04 24.54
C LYS A 13 -11.92 18.40 23.89
N PRO A 14 -10.73 18.99 24.06
CA PRO A 14 -10.34 20.20 23.34
C PRO A 14 -10.45 20.00 21.82
N LYS A 15 -10.87 21.02 21.08
CA LYS A 15 -10.98 20.99 19.61
C LYS A 15 -9.69 20.58 18.92
N SER A 16 -8.52 20.83 19.51
CA SER A 16 -7.21 20.39 19.02
C SER A 16 -7.07 18.87 18.90
N GLU A 17 -7.84 18.10 19.67
CA GLU A 17 -7.91 16.62 19.62
C GLU A 17 -8.73 16.09 18.43
N PHE A 18 -9.27 16.96 17.57
CA PHE A 18 -10.04 16.57 16.39
C PHE A 18 -9.29 16.97 15.13
N THR A 19 -9.43 16.16 14.07
CA THR A 19 -8.85 16.46 12.76
C THR A 19 -9.67 17.54 12.06
N LYS A 20 -8.99 18.54 11.47
CA LYS A 20 -9.64 19.55 10.64
C LYS A 20 -10.36 18.90 9.46
N ASP A 21 -11.56 19.39 9.14
CA ASP A 21 -12.39 18.91 8.03
C ASP A 21 -13.16 20.08 7.42
N ARG A 22 -12.67 20.63 6.32
CA ARG A 22 -13.25 21.80 5.65
C ARG A 22 -14.69 21.61 5.18
N TRP A 23 -15.13 20.36 5.04
CA TRP A 23 -16.48 20.03 4.58
C TRP A 23 -17.49 19.93 5.73
N LYS A 24 -17.05 20.03 6.97
CA LYS A 24 -17.92 20.02 8.13
C LYS A 24 -18.23 21.44 8.58
N LYS A 25 -19.51 21.70 8.91
CA LYS A 25 -19.98 23.03 9.38
C LYS A 25 -19.10 23.62 10.50
N ASN A 26 -18.55 22.77 11.37
CA ASN A 26 -17.69 23.20 12.49
C ASN A 26 -16.18 23.11 12.16
N GLY A 27 -15.80 22.89 10.89
CA GLY A 27 -14.41 22.80 10.45
C GLY A 27 -13.59 21.62 10.98
N ILE A 28 -14.20 20.72 11.76
CA ILE A 28 -13.53 19.57 12.38
C ILE A 28 -14.39 18.30 12.34
N ARG A 29 -13.74 17.12 12.36
CA ARG A 29 -14.42 15.82 12.36
C ARG A 29 -15.24 15.61 13.61
N SER A 30 -16.21 14.68 13.52
CA SER A 30 -17.08 14.30 14.66
C SER A 30 -16.38 13.41 15.67
N ASN A 31 -15.41 12.58 15.21
CA ASN A 31 -14.61 11.70 16.05
C ASN A 31 -13.28 12.37 16.41
N CYS A 32 -12.78 12.12 17.63
CA CYS A 32 -11.44 12.55 18.01
C CYS A 32 -10.34 11.75 17.27
N LYS A 33 -9.14 12.30 17.20
CA LYS A 33 -7.97 11.69 16.53
C LYS A 33 -7.70 10.25 16.99
N LYS A 34 -7.83 9.98 18.30
CA LYS A 34 -7.64 8.62 18.87
C LYS A 34 -8.67 7.63 18.32
N CYS A 35 -9.95 8.01 18.29
CA CYS A 35 -11.01 7.14 17.74
C CYS A 35 -10.86 6.93 16.24
N ASP A 36 -10.51 7.96 15.47
CA ASP A 36 -10.23 7.84 14.04
C ASP A 36 -9.02 6.94 13.77
N TYR A 37 -7.96 7.03 14.59
CA TYR A 37 -6.80 6.15 14.51
C TYR A 37 -7.19 4.68 14.75
N ILE A 38 -7.93 4.40 15.82
CA ILE A 38 -8.39 3.03 16.16
C ILE A 38 -9.24 2.47 15.03
N ARG A 39 -10.20 3.23 14.51
CA ARG A 39 -11.07 2.83 13.40
C ARG A 39 -10.26 2.53 12.14
N LYS A 40 -9.32 3.42 11.78
CA LYS A 40 -8.43 3.24 10.62
C LYS A 40 -7.52 2.02 10.79
N SER A 41 -6.95 1.84 11.98
CA SER A 41 -6.10 0.69 12.29
C SER A 41 -6.87 -0.63 12.16
N LYS A 42 -8.10 -0.69 12.72
CA LYS A 42 -8.97 -1.85 12.59
C LYS A 42 -9.33 -2.15 11.12
N PHE A 43 -9.63 -1.14 10.33
CA PHE A 43 -9.90 -1.30 8.89
C PHE A 43 -8.67 -1.85 8.15
N LEU A 44 -7.50 -1.25 8.36
CA LEU A 44 -6.24 -1.66 7.71
C LEU A 44 -5.70 -3.01 8.23
N SER A 45 -6.21 -3.52 9.33
CA SER A 45 -5.85 -4.86 9.81
C SER A 45 -6.62 -5.98 9.11
N THR A 46 -7.60 -5.65 8.28
CA THR A 46 -8.27 -6.62 7.40
C THR A 46 -7.58 -6.65 6.03
N GLU A 47 -7.51 -7.81 5.41
CA GLU A 47 -6.96 -7.98 4.06
C GLU A 47 -7.63 -7.05 3.05
N ASN A 48 -8.97 -7.06 3.04
CA ASN A 48 -9.78 -6.22 2.15
C ASN A 48 -9.52 -4.72 2.37
N GLY A 49 -9.49 -4.26 3.62
CA GLY A 49 -9.22 -2.85 3.94
C GLY A 49 -7.81 -2.42 3.55
N PHE A 50 -6.83 -3.31 3.70
CA PHE A 50 -5.46 -3.07 3.29
C PHE A 50 -5.34 -2.95 1.77
N LEU A 51 -5.89 -3.90 1.00
CA LEU A 51 -5.88 -3.88 -0.47
C LEU A 51 -6.63 -2.66 -1.01
N GLN A 52 -7.76 -2.29 -0.38
CA GLN A 52 -8.46 -1.06 -0.74
C GLN A 52 -7.62 0.20 -0.49
N SER A 53 -6.82 0.21 0.58
CA SER A 53 -5.89 1.32 0.86
C SER A 53 -4.79 1.40 -0.20
N ILE A 54 -4.20 0.27 -0.61
CA ILE A 54 -3.21 0.24 -1.70
C ILE A 54 -3.84 0.78 -2.99
N TYR A 55 -4.99 0.24 -3.39
CA TYR A 55 -5.69 0.67 -4.61
C TYR A 55 -5.98 2.17 -4.62
N ARG A 56 -6.51 2.72 -3.51
CA ARG A 56 -6.74 4.17 -3.38
C ARG A 56 -5.46 4.99 -3.50
N ASN A 57 -4.36 4.51 -2.93
CA ASN A 57 -3.07 5.19 -3.04
C ASN A 57 -2.55 5.18 -4.48
N MET A 58 -2.79 4.09 -5.23
CA MET A 58 -2.40 4.00 -6.65
C MET A 58 -3.17 5.01 -7.50
N ILE A 59 -4.52 5.04 -7.41
CA ILE A 59 -5.35 5.95 -8.21
C ILE A 59 -5.23 7.42 -7.81
N ASN A 60 -4.82 7.71 -6.56
CA ASN A 60 -4.64 9.08 -6.06
C ASN A 60 -3.19 9.57 -6.19
N ARG A 61 -2.27 8.78 -6.73
CA ARG A 61 -0.91 9.20 -6.97
C ARG A 61 -0.91 10.28 -8.05
N LYS A 62 -0.47 11.49 -7.68
CA LYS A 62 -0.32 12.60 -8.61
C LYS A 62 1.13 12.67 -9.10
N GLU A 63 1.31 13.09 -10.32
CA GLU A 63 2.59 13.59 -10.83
C GLU A 63 3.06 14.71 -9.91
N ALA A 64 4.38 14.96 -9.89
CA ALA A 64 5.04 15.86 -8.95
C ALA A 64 4.09 16.94 -8.42
N SER A 65 3.90 16.97 -7.12
CA SER A 65 3.04 17.97 -6.50
C SER A 65 3.80 19.30 -6.44
N ASP A 66 3.05 20.38 -6.29
CA ASP A 66 3.57 21.76 -6.11
C ASP A 66 4.61 21.91 -4.97
N ASP A 67 4.91 20.83 -4.22
CA ASP A 67 5.94 20.79 -3.18
C ASP A 67 7.37 20.52 -3.72
N GLY A 68 7.54 20.47 -5.04
CA GLY A 68 8.85 20.32 -5.72
C GLY A 68 9.52 18.96 -5.56
N LYS A 69 8.84 17.95 -4.99
CA LYS A 69 9.38 16.59 -4.87
C LYS A 69 9.13 15.82 -6.15
N ASP A 70 10.20 15.45 -6.84
CA ASP A 70 10.12 14.51 -7.95
C ASP A 70 9.62 13.15 -7.44
N ARG A 71 8.41 12.77 -7.82
CA ARG A 71 7.79 11.48 -7.47
C ARG A 71 7.87 10.48 -8.60
N GLY A 72 8.62 10.79 -9.63
CA GLY A 72 8.74 9.98 -10.84
C GLY A 72 7.45 9.97 -11.66
N LYS A 73 7.51 9.27 -12.78
CA LYS A 73 6.39 9.14 -13.70
C LYS A 73 5.19 8.45 -13.06
N VAL A 74 4.01 9.06 -13.15
CA VAL A 74 2.76 8.46 -12.72
C VAL A 74 2.16 7.66 -13.86
N TYR A 75 1.84 6.43 -13.59
CA TYR A 75 1.20 5.53 -14.54
C TYR A 75 -0.27 5.36 -14.22
N ALA A 76 -1.11 5.34 -15.26
CA ALA A 76 -2.54 5.10 -15.12
C ALA A 76 -2.83 3.73 -14.46
N VAL A 77 -3.93 3.67 -13.72
CA VAL A 77 -4.47 2.43 -13.16
C VAL A 77 -5.72 2.08 -13.97
N GLU A 78 -5.63 1.04 -14.79
CA GLU A 78 -6.61 0.66 -15.79
C GLU A 78 -7.43 -0.58 -15.37
N PHE A 79 -7.72 -0.71 -14.10
CA PHE A 79 -8.57 -1.75 -13.54
C PHE A 79 -9.37 -1.23 -12.34
N THR A 80 -10.46 -1.92 -12.06
CA THR A 80 -11.32 -1.62 -10.91
C THR A 80 -10.84 -2.35 -9.65
N TYR A 81 -11.27 -1.87 -8.48
CA TYR A 81 -11.00 -2.56 -7.22
C TYR A 81 -11.53 -4.01 -7.21
N LYS A 82 -12.67 -4.28 -7.84
CA LYS A 82 -13.23 -5.64 -7.96
C LYS A 82 -12.31 -6.58 -8.74
N GLN A 83 -11.72 -6.09 -9.83
CA GLN A 83 -10.73 -6.85 -10.62
C GLN A 83 -9.45 -7.11 -9.80
N LEU A 84 -8.99 -6.12 -9.02
CA LEU A 84 -7.84 -6.30 -8.13
C LEU A 84 -8.08 -7.42 -7.11
N ILE A 85 -9.25 -7.44 -6.47
CA ILE A 85 -9.60 -8.51 -5.51
C ILE A 85 -9.62 -9.87 -6.20
N LYS A 86 -10.25 -9.98 -7.37
CA LYS A 86 -10.24 -11.23 -8.14
C LYS A 86 -8.82 -11.70 -8.45
N LYS A 87 -7.95 -10.79 -8.90
CA LYS A 87 -6.53 -11.08 -9.17
C LYS A 87 -5.77 -11.53 -7.93
N TRP A 88 -6.09 -10.97 -6.76
CA TRP A 88 -5.52 -11.40 -5.48
C TRP A 88 -5.97 -12.82 -5.10
N GLU A 89 -7.24 -13.18 -5.28
CA GLU A 89 -7.72 -14.54 -5.06
C GLU A 89 -7.04 -15.55 -6.01
N GLU A 90 -6.91 -15.22 -7.30
CA GLU A 90 -6.16 -16.01 -8.28
C GLU A 90 -4.69 -16.19 -7.86
N HIS A 91 -4.04 -15.13 -7.36
CA HIS A 91 -2.69 -15.19 -6.85
C HIS A 91 -2.59 -16.15 -5.66
N LYS A 92 -3.51 -16.07 -4.69
CA LYS A 92 -3.53 -16.96 -3.51
C LYS A 92 -3.74 -18.43 -3.89
N LEU A 93 -4.58 -18.70 -4.88
CA LEU A 93 -4.78 -20.07 -5.39
C LEU A 93 -3.52 -20.63 -6.02
N LYS A 94 -2.73 -19.83 -6.73
CA LYS A 94 -1.56 -20.30 -7.47
C LYS A 94 -0.28 -20.32 -6.63
N TYR A 95 -0.08 -19.31 -5.77
CA TYR A 95 1.18 -19.08 -5.06
C TYR A 95 1.03 -19.11 -3.54
N GLY A 96 -0.19 -19.35 -3.03
CA GLY A 96 -0.49 -19.06 -1.63
C GLY A 96 -0.44 -17.57 -1.33
N GLN A 97 -0.28 -17.21 -0.06
CA GLN A 97 -0.08 -15.82 0.35
C GLN A 97 1.42 -15.48 0.35
N ASN A 98 2.10 -15.76 -0.79
CA ASN A 98 3.54 -15.61 -0.92
C ASN A 98 3.91 -14.55 -1.97
N CYS A 99 5.10 -14.00 -1.83
CA CYS A 99 5.71 -13.10 -2.81
C CYS A 99 6.06 -13.87 -4.10
N ILE A 100 5.59 -13.38 -5.25
CA ILE A 100 5.89 -14.06 -6.54
C ILE A 100 7.38 -14.12 -6.86
N TYR A 101 8.20 -13.21 -6.33
CA TYR A 101 9.63 -13.14 -6.61
C TYR A 101 10.50 -13.94 -5.65
N THR A 102 10.11 -14.07 -4.38
CA THR A 102 10.94 -14.69 -3.34
C THR A 102 10.33 -15.95 -2.75
N ASN A 103 9.07 -16.23 -3.05
CA ASN A 103 8.25 -17.28 -2.44
C ASN A 103 8.10 -17.17 -0.91
N GLU A 104 8.53 -16.05 -0.31
CA GLU A 104 8.34 -15.77 1.12
C GLU A 104 6.91 -15.29 1.42
N PRO A 105 6.37 -15.59 2.61
CA PRO A 105 5.05 -15.12 3.01
C PRO A 105 4.95 -13.58 2.99
N ILE A 106 3.83 -13.06 2.47
CA ILE A 106 3.53 -11.63 2.44
C ILE A 106 2.27 -11.33 3.24
N PHE A 107 2.25 -10.18 3.92
CA PHE A 107 1.26 -9.84 4.93
C PHE A 107 0.62 -8.49 4.67
N HIS A 108 -0.69 -8.37 4.94
CA HIS A 108 -1.40 -7.09 4.93
C HIS A 108 -1.21 -6.30 6.23
N LYS A 109 -0.83 -6.95 7.32
CA LYS A 109 -0.64 -6.33 8.65
C LYS A 109 0.83 -6.32 9.02
N ARG A 110 1.33 -5.18 9.50
CA ARG A 110 2.63 -5.13 10.18
C ARG A 110 2.48 -5.74 11.57
N ASN A 111 3.09 -6.89 11.80
CA ASN A 111 3.34 -7.43 13.13
C ASN A 111 4.82 -7.22 13.48
N ARG A 112 5.16 -7.02 14.77
CA ARG A 112 6.56 -6.84 15.22
C ARG A 112 7.41 -8.08 14.94
N GLU A 113 6.79 -9.26 14.87
CA GLU A 113 7.41 -10.55 14.61
C GLU A 113 7.59 -10.85 13.11
N GLN A 114 7.02 -10.06 12.22
CA GLN A 114 7.12 -10.27 10.78
C GLN A 114 8.39 -9.63 10.22
N ILE A 115 8.99 -10.28 9.23
CA ILE A 115 10.16 -9.76 8.53
C ILE A 115 9.82 -8.39 7.94
N ARG A 116 10.62 -7.38 8.32
CA ARG A 116 10.47 -6.02 7.82
C ARG A 116 10.60 -6.01 6.29
N GLY A 117 9.58 -5.50 5.61
CA GLY A 117 9.55 -5.45 4.14
C GLY A 117 8.70 -6.53 3.48
N ASN A 118 8.17 -7.52 4.22
CA ASN A 118 7.26 -8.53 3.67
C ASN A 118 5.78 -8.11 3.62
N GLN A 119 5.52 -6.81 3.67
CA GLN A 119 4.17 -6.28 3.46
C GLN A 119 3.76 -6.43 1.99
N ILE A 120 2.50 -6.79 1.74
CA ILE A 120 1.94 -6.89 0.38
C ILE A 120 2.18 -5.59 -0.38
N SER A 121 2.72 -5.70 -1.57
CA SER A 121 2.89 -4.65 -2.55
C SER A 121 2.40 -5.12 -3.92
N ILE A 122 1.98 -4.17 -4.75
CA ILE A 122 1.63 -4.41 -6.15
C ILE A 122 2.76 -3.85 -7.00
N ASP A 123 3.34 -4.72 -7.81
CA ASP A 123 4.39 -4.37 -8.76
C ASP A 123 3.90 -4.53 -10.20
N ARG A 124 4.50 -3.81 -11.14
CA ARG A 124 4.30 -3.99 -12.58
C ARG A 124 5.36 -4.93 -13.14
N LEU A 125 4.93 -5.92 -13.91
CA LEU A 125 5.86 -6.81 -14.62
C LEU A 125 6.76 -6.03 -15.57
N ASP A 126 6.15 -5.18 -16.39
CA ASP A 126 6.82 -4.25 -17.27
C ASP A 126 6.67 -2.81 -16.73
N ASN A 127 7.78 -2.23 -16.29
CA ASN A 127 7.82 -0.88 -15.72
C ASN A 127 7.50 0.24 -16.73
N ASN A 128 7.51 -0.05 -18.03
CA ASN A 128 7.20 0.92 -19.08
C ASN A 128 5.70 1.01 -19.39
N LYS A 129 4.90 0.04 -18.91
CA LYS A 129 3.45 -0.03 -19.13
C LYS A 129 2.65 0.48 -17.94
N PRO A 130 1.39 0.88 -18.13
CA PRO A 130 0.48 1.25 -17.05
C PRO A 130 0.17 0.07 -16.12
N TYR A 131 -0.53 0.36 -15.02
CA TYR A 131 -1.09 -0.65 -14.14
C TYR A 131 -2.34 -1.26 -14.77
N THR A 132 -2.16 -2.28 -15.61
CA THR A 132 -3.25 -3.13 -16.11
C THR A 132 -3.33 -4.42 -15.29
N ILE A 133 -4.47 -5.12 -15.35
CA ILE A 133 -4.65 -6.35 -14.55
C ILE A 133 -3.67 -7.46 -14.97
N ASP A 134 -3.22 -7.47 -16.21
CA ASP A 134 -2.24 -8.44 -16.74
C ASP A 134 -0.80 -8.02 -16.48
N ASN A 135 -0.56 -6.73 -16.23
CA ASN A 135 0.76 -6.19 -15.94
C ASN A 135 1.05 -6.05 -14.44
N ILE A 136 0.17 -6.52 -13.55
CA ILE A 136 0.42 -6.45 -12.11
C ILE A 136 0.63 -7.82 -11.49
N VAL A 137 1.46 -7.82 -10.45
CA VAL A 137 1.72 -8.99 -9.59
C VAL A 137 1.74 -8.56 -8.12
N PHE A 138 1.48 -9.53 -7.22
CA PHE A 138 1.62 -9.32 -5.79
C PHE A 138 2.97 -9.83 -5.31
N CYS A 139 3.68 -8.99 -4.60
CA CYS A 139 5.01 -9.27 -4.08
C CYS A 139 5.20 -8.61 -2.70
N SER A 140 6.33 -8.84 -2.08
CA SER A 140 6.72 -8.10 -0.88
C SER A 140 7.17 -6.68 -1.24
N SER A 141 6.96 -5.72 -0.35
CA SER A 141 7.43 -4.34 -0.53
C SER A 141 8.95 -4.28 -0.67
N ARG A 142 9.68 -5.20 -0.02
CA ARG A 142 11.14 -5.34 -0.17
C ARG A 142 11.53 -5.79 -1.57
N ALA A 143 10.89 -6.86 -2.10
CA ALA A 143 11.20 -7.37 -3.44
C ALA A 143 10.85 -6.34 -4.52
N ASN A 144 9.73 -5.63 -4.38
CA ASN A 144 9.36 -4.54 -5.28
C ASN A 144 10.42 -3.42 -5.29
N TRP A 145 10.90 -3.02 -4.12
CA TRP A 145 11.96 -2.01 -4.02
C TRP A 145 13.27 -2.50 -4.65
N ILE A 146 13.70 -3.73 -4.38
CA ILE A 146 14.93 -4.31 -4.96
C ILE A 146 14.81 -4.38 -6.47
N LYS A 147 13.67 -4.85 -7.02
CA LYS A 147 13.43 -4.89 -8.46
C LYS A 147 13.61 -3.51 -9.11
N GLY A 148 13.23 -2.43 -8.43
CA GLY A 148 13.44 -1.06 -8.90
C GLY A 148 14.90 -0.60 -8.91
N GLN A 149 15.81 -1.32 -8.24
CA GLN A 149 17.24 -0.99 -8.14
C GLN A 149 18.13 -1.82 -9.08
N VAL A 150 17.62 -2.92 -9.61
CA VAL A 150 18.41 -3.83 -10.46
C VAL A 150 17.97 -3.77 -11.91
N THR A 151 18.93 -3.92 -12.82
CA THR A 151 18.68 -4.09 -14.25
C THR A 151 18.72 -5.57 -14.64
N ILE A 152 18.11 -5.91 -15.78
CA ILE A 152 18.19 -7.27 -16.32
C ILE A 152 19.65 -7.71 -16.52
N ASN A 153 20.51 -6.78 -16.98
CA ASN A 153 21.93 -7.07 -17.19
C ASN A 153 22.66 -7.36 -15.88
N MET A 154 22.34 -6.63 -14.79
CA MET A 154 22.87 -6.97 -13.45
C MET A 154 22.44 -8.36 -13.01
N CYS A 155 21.17 -8.71 -13.18
CA CYS A 155 20.69 -10.04 -12.81
C CYS A 155 21.41 -11.14 -13.60
N LYS A 156 21.56 -10.98 -14.91
CA LYS A 156 22.30 -11.92 -15.75
C LYS A 156 23.75 -12.09 -15.31
N LYS A 157 24.44 -10.96 -15.03
CA LYS A 157 25.84 -11.00 -14.58
C LYS A 157 26.00 -11.67 -13.23
N ILE A 158 25.08 -11.43 -12.30
CA ILE A 158 25.08 -12.12 -10.99
C ILE A 158 24.91 -13.64 -11.19
N LEU A 159 23.95 -14.08 -12.00
CA LEU A 159 23.73 -15.49 -12.29
C LEU A 159 25.00 -16.12 -12.92
N GLU A 160 25.57 -15.50 -13.93
CA GLU A 160 26.82 -15.95 -14.57
C GLU A 160 27.95 -16.18 -13.55
N ILE A 161 28.12 -15.24 -12.61
CA ILE A 161 29.16 -15.35 -11.56
C ILE A 161 28.87 -16.56 -10.66
N TYR A 162 27.62 -16.75 -10.22
CA TYR A 162 27.25 -17.89 -9.38
C TYR A 162 27.42 -19.24 -10.09
N GLU A 163 27.03 -19.34 -11.36
CA GLU A 163 27.18 -20.57 -12.16
C GLU A 163 28.62 -20.95 -12.43
N THR A 164 29.54 -19.95 -12.53
CA THR A 164 30.97 -20.20 -12.74
C THR A 164 31.72 -20.61 -11.46
N GLN A 165 31.09 -20.44 -10.28
CA GLN A 165 31.70 -20.80 -8.99
C GLN A 165 31.11 -22.09 -8.38
N SER A 166 30.10 -22.68 -9.04
CA SER A 166 29.46 -23.94 -8.64
C SER A 166 30.03 -25.13 -9.43
#